data_b1c475dd9166328664dc8705d92bcebd
#
_entry.id   b1c475dd9166328664dc8705d92bcebd
#
_cell.length_a   1.000
_cell.length_b   1.000
_cell.length_c   1.000
_cell.angle_alpha   90.00
_cell.angle_beta   90.00
_cell.angle_gamma   90.00
#
_symmetry.space_group_name_H-M   'P 1'
#
loop_
_entity.id
_entity.type
_entity.pdbx_description
1 polymer ?
#
loop_
_entity_poly.entity_id
_entity_poly.type
_entity_poly.pdbx_seq_one_letter_code
_entity_poly.pdbx_strand_id
1 'polypeptide(L)'
;MGYELVGKVWNVPAFEEYLTKVDMSWADSVCVHHTASPSLAQRPDGWTIQHMFNLEDYYKNKLGWSTGPHLFTDEEEIYGMSSLWRRGVHAKSFNRRSISIECLGNYDEEDPRSGRGLACMRNTALCVGLILDAMGLPANGDTVLFHRDDPWTDKTCPGSKVDKEWFLSLINNCESELTLDQRVEKIEVHLGL
;
A
#
# COMPACT_ATOMS: atom_id res chain seq x y z
N MET A 1 -10.71 -7.06 -22.22
CA MET A 1 -9.49 -6.24 -22.04
C MET A 1 -8.50 -7.07 -21.25
N GLY A 2 -7.23 -7.09 -21.64
CA GLY A 2 -6.20 -7.81 -20.89
C GLY A 2 -5.84 -7.12 -19.57
N TYR A 3 -5.15 -7.84 -18.68
CA TYR A 3 -4.52 -7.25 -17.49
C TYR A 3 -3.48 -6.21 -17.95
N GLU A 4 -3.46 -5.06 -17.29
CA GLU A 4 -2.53 -3.98 -17.58
C GLU A 4 -1.74 -3.68 -16.30
N LEU A 5 -0.49 -4.15 -16.29
CA LEU A 5 0.45 -3.90 -15.22
C LEU A 5 0.93 -2.45 -15.27
N VAL A 6 0.90 -1.75 -14.13
CA VAL A 6 1.55 -0.43 -14.00
C VAL A 6 3.06 -0.56 -14.14
N GLY A 7 3.66 -1.57 -13.53
CA GLY A 7 5.05 -1.96 -13.74
C GLY A 7 6.07 -0.87 -13.36
N LYS A 8 5.75 -0.06 -12.36
CA LYS A 8 6.63 0.99 -11.84
C LYS A 8 7.00 0.70 -10.40
N VAL A 9 8.17 1.17 -10.04
CA VAL A 9 8.67 1.20 -8.66
C VAL A 9 8.92 2.65 -8.30
N TRP A 10 8.48 3.05 -7.12
CA TRP A 10 8.64 4.40 -6.62
C TRP A 10 9.24 4.40 -5.21
N ASN A 11 10.14 5.33 -4.97
CA ASN A 11 10.36 5.86 -3.64
C ASN A 11 9.25 6.87 -3.29
N VAL A 12 9.21 7.32 -2.05
CA VAL A 12 8.15 8.20 -1.54
C VAL A 12 7.97 9.48 -2.37
N PRO A 13 9.02 10.29 -2.67
CA PRO A 13 8.86 11.52 -3.44
C PRO A 13 8.31 11.26 -4.87
N ALA A 14 8.78 10.22 -5.53
CA ALA A 14 8.31 9.87 -6.87
C ALA A 14 6.86 9.36 -6.86
N PHE A 15 6.43 8.70 -5.78
CA PHE A 15 5.05 8.27 -5.62
C PHE A 15 4.12 9.46 -5.35
N GLU A 16 4.53 10.40 -4.52
CA GLU A 16 3.80 11.67 -4.29
C GLU A 16 3.59 12.43 -5.61
N GLU A 17 4.65 12.58 -6.43
CA GLU A 17 4.53 13.18 -7.77
C GLU A 17 3.56 12.39 -8.67
N TYR A 18 3.59 11.07 -8.63
CA TYR A 18 2.66 10.23 -9.40
C TYR A 18 1.21 10.48 -8.99
N LEU A 19 0.92 10.61 -7.69
CA LEU A 19 -0.43 10.82 -7.17
C LEU A 19 -1.05 12.14 -7.67
N THR A 20 -0.25 13.17 -7.93
CA THR A 20 -0.78 14.45 -8.49
C THR A 20 -1.38 14.31 -9.90
N LYS A 21 -1.12 13.18 -10.57
CA LYS A 21 -1.52 12.92 -11.96
C LYS A 21 -2.64 11.89 -12.06
N VAL A 22 -3.11 11.34 -10.93
CA VAL A 22 -4.06 10.22 -10.89
C VAL A 22 -5.42 10.68 -10.41
N ASP A 23 -6.47 10.36 -11.16
CA ASP A 23 -7.84 10.51 -10.69
C ASP A 23 -8.29 9.26 -9.92
N MET A 24 -8.49 9.42 -8.61
CA MET A 24 -8.93 8.39 -7.69
C MET A 24 -10.36 8.63 -7.18
N SER A 25 -11.13 9.50 -7.84
CA SER A 25 -12.50 9.91 -7.42
C SER A 25 -13.51 8.75 -7.30
N TRP A 26 -13.18 7.58 -7.85
CA TRP A 26 -13.98 6.36 -7.73
C TRP A 26 -13.84 5.68 -6.35
N ALA A 27 -12.79 6.00 -5.59
CA ALA A 27 -12.49 5.41 -4.28
C ALA A 27 -12.79 6.41 -3.15
N ASP A 28 -13.14 5.89 -1.99
CA ASP A 28 -13.38 6.65 -0.76
C ASP A 28 -12.60 6.09 0.43
N SER A 29 -11.73 5.12 0.19
CA SER A 29 -10.98 4.42 1.23
C SER A 29 -9.77 3.70 0.68
N VAL A 30 -8.86 3.31 1.56
CA VAL A 30 -7.72 2.43 1.29
C VAL A 30 -7.87 1.14 2.08
N CYS A 31 -7.68 -0.02 1.45
CA CYS A 31 -7.73 -1.32 2.11
C CYS A 31 -6.32 -1.92 2.20
N VAL A 32 -5.88 -2.18 3.42
CA VAL A 32 -4.57 -2.74 3.72
C VAL A 32 -4.65 -4.26 3.82
N HIS A 33 -3.72 -4.91 3.15
CA HIS A 33 -3.52 -6.35 3.15
C HIS A 33 -2.09 -6.68 3.58
N HIS A 34 -1.84 -7.93 3.87
CA HIS A 34 -0.51 -8.54 3.90
C HIS A 34 -0.44 -9.69 2.90
N THR A 35 0.75 -9.97 2.41
CA THR A 35 0.95 -11.06 1.46
C THR A 35 0.76 -12.44 2.09
N ALA A 36 0.99 -12.57 3.39
CA ALA A 36 1.09 -13.83 4.14
C ALA A 36 2.10 -14.82 3.52
N SER A 37 2.00 -15.06 2.23
CA SER A 37 2.99 -15.75 1.41
C SER A 37 3.17 -14.97 0.10
N PRO A 38 4.39 -14.48 -0.17
CA PRO A 38 5.62 -14.69 0.59
C PRO A 38 5.66 -13.93 1.92
N SER A 39 6.33 -14.53 2.92
CA SER A 39 6.71 -13.90 4.18
C SER A 39 7.99 -13.06 4.03
N LEU A 40 8.38 -12.30 5.06
CA LEU A 40 9.65 -11.58 5.08
C LEU A 40 10.85 -12.51 4.93
N ALA A 41 10.79 -13.69 5.57
CA ALA A 41 11.84 -14.70 5.45
C ALA A 41 11.96 -15.27 4.03
N GLN A 42 10.85 -15.36 3.29
CA GLN A 42 10.83 -15.84 1.91
C GLN A 42 11.25 -14.74 0.89
N ARG A 43 11.35 -13.51 1.32
CA ARG A 43 11.81 -12.36 0.53
C ARG A 43 12.85 -11.56 1.31
N PRO A 44 14.05 -12.12 1.54
CA PRO A 44 15.09 -11.45 2.33
C PRO A 44 15.51 -10.09 1.74
N ASP A 45 15.44 -9.94 0.42
CA ASP A 45 15.81 -8.74 -0.33
C ASP A 45 14.58 -7.91 -0.77
N GLY A 46 13.42 -8.08 -0.13
CA GLY A 46 12.17 -7.38 -0.46
C GLY A 46 11.56 -7.79 -1.81
N TRP A 47 10.79 -6.88 -2.40
CA TRP A 47 10.21 -7.05 -3.72
C TRP A 47 11.20 -6.66 -4.82
N THR A 48 10.94 -7.11 -6.02
CA THR A 48 11.56 -6.64 -7.26
C THR A 48 10.47 -6.44 -8.32
N ILE A 49 10.75 -5.64 -9.32
CA ILE A 49 9.82 -5.47 -10.44
C ILE A 49 9.50 -6.79 -11.16
N GLN A 50 10.44 -7.73 -11.17
CA GLN A 50 10.22 -9.06 -11.75
C GLN A 50 9.13 -9.84 -10.99
N HIS A 51 9.01 -9.65 -9.67
CA HIS A 51 7.92 -10.25 -8.91
C HIS A 51 6.56 -9.70 -9.34
N MET A 52 6.46 -8.42 -9.71
CA MET A 52 5.23 -7.82 -10.23
C MET A 52 4.86 -8.41 -11.60
N PHE A 53 5.82 -8.62 -12.50
CA PHE A 53 5.58 -9.32 -13.77
C PHE A 53 5.09 -10.77 -13.55
N ASN A 54 5.67 -11.49 -12.60
CA ASN A 54 5.27 -12.86 -12.29
C ASN A 54 3.84 -12.90 -11.69
N LEU A 55 3.47 -11.92 -10.85
CA LEU A 55 2.12 -11.79 -10.32
C LEU A 55 1.11 -11.42 -11.42
N GLU A 56 1.47 -10.54 -12.35
CA GLU A 56 0.63 -10.24 -13.51
C GLU A 56 0.32 -11.51 -14.30
N ASP A 57 1.36 -12.29 -14.63
CA ASP A 57 1.21 -13.56 -15.36
C ASP A 57 0.26 -14.52 -14.63
N TYR A 58 0.43 -14.64 -13.31
CA TYR A 58 -0.41 -15.47 -12.46
C TYR A 58 -1.87 -14.98 -12.47
N TYR A 59 -2.12 -13.70 -12.21
CA TYR A 59 -3.47 -13.14 -12.20
C TYR A 59 -4.16 -13.26 -13.55
N LYS A 60 -3.45 -12.96 -14.62
CA LYS A 60 -3.96 -12.99 -15.97
C LYS A 60 -4.19 -14.42 -16.50
N ASN A 61 -3.16 -15.27 -16.41
CA ASN A 61 -3.15 -16.55 -17.10
C ASN A 61 -3.62 -17.73 -16.24
N LYS A 62 -3.57 -17.62 -14.90
CA LYS A 62 -4.06 -18.67 -14.00
C LYS A 62 -5.43 -18.35 -13.42
N LEU A 63 -5.66 -17.08 -13.03
CA LEU A 63 -6.93 -16.68 -12.41
C LEU A 63 -7.92 -16.06 -13.42
N GLY A 64 -7.48 -15.70 -14.62
CA GLY A 64 -8.32 -15.05 -15.64
C GLY A 64 -8.74 -13.63 -15.25
N TRP A 65 -7.99 -12.97 -14.37
CA TRP A 65 -8.31 -11.62 -13.91
C TRP A 65 -7.81 -10.57 -14.91
N SER A 66 -8.53 -9.45 -15.02
CA SER A 66 -8.14 -8.28 -15.81
C SER A 66 -7.51 -7.17 -14.96
N THR A 67 -7.49 -7.31 -13.65
CA THR A 67 -6.89 -6.42 -12.66
C THR A 67 -6.67 -7.20 -11.36
N GLY A 68 -5.82 -6.70 -10.47
CA GLY A 68 -5.54 -7.27 -9.15
C GLY A 68 -5.50 -6.19 -8.07
N PRO A 69 -4.76 -6.40 -6.97
CA PRO A 69 -4.42 -5.34 -6.03
C PRO A 69 -3.72 -4.19 -6.74
N HIS A 70 -3.77 -2.99 -6.14
CA HIS A 70 -3.22 -1.80 -6.79
C HIS A 70 -1.72 -1.66 -6.56
N LEU A 71 -1.30 -1.77 -5.30
CA LEU A 71 0.06 -1.51 -4.87
C LEU A 71 0.60 -2.64 -4.00
N PHE A 72 1.90 -2.81 -4.05
CA PHE A 72 2.67 -3.64 -3.13
C PHE A 72 3.74 -2.78 -2.46
N THR A 73 4.03 -3.04 -1.21
CA THR A 73 5.08 -2.34 -0.44
C THR A 73 5.99 -3.33 0.24
N ASP A 74 7.25 -2.97 0.39
CA ASP A 74 8.23 -3.59 1.26
C ASP A 74 8.82 -2.56 2.23
N GLU A 75 10.06 -2.73 2.68
CA GLU A 75 10.69 -1.83 3.64
C GLU A 75 10.96 -0.43 3.11
N GLU A 76 11.14 -0.27 1.79
CA GLU A 76 11.68 0.94 1.18
C GLU A 76 10.87 1.44 -0.02
N GLU A 77 10.26 0.52 -0.79
CA GLU A 77 9.73 0.83 -2.11
C GLU A 77 8.21 0.60 -2.21
N ILE A 78 7.60 1.26 -3.18
CA ILE A 78 6.20 1.14 -3.55
C ILE A 78 6.14 0.62 -4.99
N TYR A 79 5.47 -0.51 -5.19
CA TYR A 79 5.36 -1.20 -6.48
C TYR A 79 3.95 -1.07 -7.04
N GLY A 80 3.84 -0.52 -8.25
CA GLY A 80 2.58 -0.40 -8.97
C GLY A 80 2.20 -1.69 -9.68
N MET A 81 1.07 -2.27 -9.28
CA MET A 81 0.53 -3.49 -9.87
C MET A 81 -0.66 -3.19 -10.78
N SER A 82 -1.75 -2.70 -10.23
CA SER A 82 -2.92 -2.27 -11.01
C SER A 82 -3.09 -0.75 -10.95
N SER A 83 -3.66 -0.18 -12.02
CA SER A 83 -3.86 1.26 -12.14
C SER A 83 -4.77 1.81 -11.04
N LEU A 84 -4.36 2.91 -10.40
CA LEU A 84 -5.18 3.64 -9.42
C LEU A 84 -6.39 4.37 -10.05
N TRP A 85 -6.44 4.51 -11.36
CA TRP A 85 -7.58 5.11 -12.08
C TRP A 85 -8.85 4.25 -12.06
N ARG A 86 -8.77 3.02 -11.62
CA ARG A 86 -9.88 2.06 -11.71
C ARG A 86 -9.85 1.05 -10.57
N ARG A 87 -10.98 0.40 -10.37
CA ARG A 87 -11.19 -0.65 -9.37
C ARG A 87 -10.23 -1.82 -9.56
N GLY A 88 -9.72 -2.32 -8.43
CA GLY A 88 -8.93 -3.54 -8.35
C GLY A 88 -9.74 -4.77 -7.93
N VAL A 89 -9.04 -5.90 -7.78
CA VAL A 89 -9.58 -7.14 -7.18
C VAL A 89 -8.71 -7.49 -5.98
N HIS A 90 -9.29 -7.40 -4.76
CA HIS A 90 -8.56 -7.66 -3.51
C HIS A 90 -9.47 -8.11 -2.34
N ALA A 91 -10.65 -7.50 -2.16
CA ALA A 91 -11.62 -7.84 -1.11
C ALA A 91 -13.04 -7.61 -1.63
N LYS A 92 -13.93 -8.59 -1.46
CA LYS A 92 -15.22 -8.66 -2.14
C LYS A 92 -16.07 -7.40 -1.98
N SER A 93 -16.25 -6.90 -0.74
CA SER A 93 -17.06 -5.72 -0.46
C SER A 93 -16.33 -4.42 -0.81
N PHE A 94 -15.00 -4.43 -0.79
CA PHE A 94 -14.18 -3.24 -0.91
C PHE A 94 -13.66 -2.97 -2.31
N ASN A 95 -13.71 -3.95 -3.24
CA ASN A 95 -13.26 -3.81 -4.63
C ASN A 95 -13.85 -2.58 -5.37
N ARG A 96 -15.03 -2.12 -4.94
CA ARG A 96 -15.75 -1.04 -5.62
C ARG A 96 -15.46 0.35 -5.07
N ARG A 97 -14.79 0.43 -3.92
CA ARG A 97 -14.65 1.69 -3.19
C ARG A 97 -13.26 1.93 -2.61
N SER A 98 -12.35 0.95 -2.64
CA SER A 98 -11.05 1.12 -2.01
C SER A 98 -9.87 0.84 -2.93
N ILE A 99 -8.82 1.63 -2.76
CA ILE A 99 -7.49 1.33 -3.26
C ILE A 99 -6.88 0.29 -2.32
N SER A 100 -6.21 -0.72 -2.86
CA SER A 100 -5.62 -1.80 -2.06
C SER A 100 -4.11 -1.75 -2.06
N ILE A 101 -3.51 -2.04 -0.90
CA ILE A 101 -2.07 -2.12 -0.70
C ILE A 101 -1.74 -3.45 -0.04
N GLU A 102 -0.80 -4.18 -0.61
CA GLU A 102 -0.29 -5.46 -0.13
C GLU A 102 1.07 -5.23 0.54
N CYS A 103 1.11 -5.21 1.88
CA CYS A 103 2.34 -5.15 2.66
C CYS A 103 3.07 -6.50 2.63
N LEU A 104 4.36 -6.51 2.30
CA LEU A 104 5.17 -7.73 2.35
C LEU A 104 5.26 -8.26 3.78
N GLY A 105 4.95 -9.54 3.97
CA GLY A 105 5.11 -10.24 5.23
C GLY A 105 3.93 -11.15 5.61
N ASN A 106 4.14 -11.96 6.65
CA ASN A 106 3.12 -12.80 7.28
C ASN A 106 2.90 -12.34 8.72
N TYR A 107 2.03 -11.37 8.93
CA TYR A 107 1.80 -10.76 10.25
C TYR A 107 0.80 -11.52 11.13
N ASP A 108 0.49 -12.74 10.78
CA ASP A 108 -0.05 -13.72 11.73
C ASP A 108 1.09 -14.36 12.54
N GLU A 109 2.30 -14.46 11.96
CA GLU A 109 3.48 -15.10 12.55
C GLU A 109 4.61 -14.11 12.84
N GLU A 110 4.90 -13.20 11.93
CA GLU A 110 5.97 -12.20 12.02
C GLU A 110 5.56 -11.00 12.87
N ASP A 111 6.54 -10.33 13.50
CA ASP A 111 6.27 -9.17 14.35
C ASP A 111 6.18 -7.88 13.50
N PRO A 112 5.01 -7.22 13.44
CA PRO A 112 4.85 -5.95 12.72
C PRO A 112 5.48 -4.75 13.44
N ARG A 113 5.91 -4.91 14.71
CA ARG A 113 6.37 -3.80 15.57
C ARG A 113 7.88 -3.72 15.74
N SER A 114 8.63 -4.61 15.09
CA SER A 114 10.10 -4.63 15.19
C SER A 114 10.77 -4.99 13.86
N GLY A 115 12.03 -4.63 13.73
CA GLY A 115 12.89 -4.99 12.59
C GLY A 115 12.26 -4.69 11.24
N ARG A 116 12.40 -5.64 10.31
CA ARG A 116 11.86 -5.53 8.96
C ARG A 116 10.34 -5.38 8.91
N GLY A 117 9.63 -6.09 9.80
CA GLY A 117 8.17 -5.99 9.86
C GLY A 117 7.71 -4.57 10.16
N LEU A 118 8.38 -3.88 11.09
CA LEU A 118 8.09 -2.47 11.38
C LEU A 118 8.44 -1.55 10.20
N ALA A 119 9.56 -1.80 9.51
CA ALA A 119 9.93 -1.02 8.34
C ALA A 119 8.88 -1.15 7.22
N CYS A 120 8.44 -2.39 6.89
CA CYS A 120 7.36 -2.61 5.93
C CYS A 120 6.04 -1.92 6.34
N MET A 121 5.66 -2.02 7.62
CA MET A 121 4.43 -1.38 8.11
C MET A 121 4.51 0.15 8.05
N ARG A 122 5.67 0.76 8.35
CA ARG A 122 5.88 2.20 8.23
C ARG A 122 5.79 2.67 6.78
N ASN A 123 6.46 1.97 5.85
CA ASN A 123 6.37 2.31 4.43
C ASN A 123 4.94 2.13 3.90
N THR A 124 4.23 1.08 4.32
CA THR A 124 2.82 0.89 3.99
C THR A 124 1.94 2.02 4.55
N ALA A 125 2.14 2.39 5.82
CA ALA A 125 1.38 3.47 6.46
C ALA A 125 1.61 4.82 5.78
N LEU A 126 2.86 5.10 5.40
CA LEU A 126 3.22 6.28 4.63
C LEU A 126 2.53 6.30 3.26
N CYS A 127 2.56 5.19 2.54
CA CYS A 127 1.87 5.04 1.26
C CYS A 127 0.35 5.27 1.41
N VAL A 128 -0.28 4.75 2.48
CA VAL A 128 -1.70 4.99 2.79
C VAL A 128 -1.96 6.48 3.05
N GLY A 129 -1.14 7.14 3.87
CA GLY A 129 -1.26 8.57 4.18
C GLY A 129 -1.23 9.41 2.91
N LEU A 130 -0.23 9.22 2.06
CA LEU A 130 -0.09 9.94 0.79
C LEU A 130 -1.31 9.78 -0.14
N ILE A 131 -1.89 8.57 -0.20
CA ILE A 131 -3.09 8.33 -1.00
C ILE A 131 -4.29 9.06 -0.40
N LEU A 132 -4.49 8.99 0.92
CA LEU A 132 -5.60 9.67 1.60
C LEU A 132 -5.48 11.18 1.46
N ASP A 133 -4.30 11.75 1.60
CA ASP A 133 -4.03 13.17 1.37
C ASP A 133 -4.37 13.60 -0.06
N ALA A 134 -3.92 12.83 -1.05
CA ALA A 134 -4.23 13.09 -2.46
C ALA A 134 -5.74 12.98 -2.76
N MET A 135 -6.49 12.20 -1.98
CA MET A 135 -7.95 12.07 -2.07
C MET A 135 -8.69 13.12 -1.22
N GLY A 136 -7.99 13.88 -0.37
CA GLY A 136 -8.57 14.82 0.58
C GLY A 136 -9.36 14.16 1.71
N LEU A 137 -8.95 12.95 2.13
CA LEU A 137 -9.63 12.13 3.13
C LEU A 137 -8.81 12.05 4.44
N PRO A 138 -9.48 12.07 5.62
CA PRO A 138 -8.78 11.88 6.89
C PRO A 138 -8.35 10.42 7.08
N ALA A 139 -7.25 10.17 7.78
CA ALA A 139 -6.83 8.84 8.18
C ALA A 139 -7.60 8.38 9.45
N ASN A 140 -8.63 7.58 9.27
CA ASN A 140 -9.46 7.04 10.36
C ASN A 140 -10.00 5.64 10.03
N GLY A 141 -10.81 5.07 10.93
CA GLY A 141 -11.37 3.73 10.77
C GLY A 141 -12.35 3.54 9.60
N ASP A 142 -12.90 4.62 9.04
CA ASP A 142 -13.83 4.57 7.90
C ASP A 142 -13.11 4.61 6.56
N THR A 143 -11.94 5.26 6.50
CA THR A 143 -11.14 5.47 5.30
C THR A 143 -9.96 4.51 5.20
N VAL A 144 -9.48 3.96 6.32
CA VAL A 144 -8.46 2.90 6.37
C VAL A 144 -9.12 1.59 6.75
N LEU A 145 -9.28 0.71 5.78
CA LEU A 145 -9.91 -0.60 5.94
C LEU A 145 -8.82 -1.68 6.03
N PHE A 146 -9.09 -2.72 6.79
CA PHE A 146 -8.34 -3.96 6.74
C PHE A 146 -9.15 -5.02 5.99
N HIS A 147 -8.52 -5.96 5.31
CA HIS A 147 -9.27 -7.01 4.61
C HIS A 147 -10.21 -7.77 5.56
N ARG A 148 -9.79 -8.03 6.81
CA ARG A 148 -10.63 -8.67 7.83
C ARG A 148 -11.89 -7.90 8.23
N ASP A 149 -12.00 -6.62 7.85
CA ASP A 149 -13.20 -5.83 8.07
C ASP A 149 -14.29 -6.13 7.00
N ASP A 150 -13.94 -6.86 5.94
CA ASP A 150 -14.91 -7.31 4.93
C ASP A 150 -15.82 -8.39 5.53
N PRO A 151 -17.15 -8.18 5.61
CA PRO A 151 -18.07 -9.14 6.24
C PRO A 151 -18.17 -10.49 5.49
N TRP A 152 -17.54 -10.62 4.33
CA TRP A 152 -17.52 -11.84 3.54
C TRP A 152 -16.23 -12.66 3.67
N THR A 153 -15.41 -12.33 4.64
CA THR A 153 -14.16 -13.07 4.90
C THR A 153 -14.03 -13.44 6.37
N ASP A 154 -13.36 -14.55 6.62
CA ASP A 154 -12.89 -15.00 7.94
C ASP A 154 -11.38 -14.85 8.11
N LYS A 155 -10.73 -14.18 7.14
CA LYS A 155 -9.28 -13.96 7.14
C LYS A 155 -8.85 -12.98 8.24
N THR A 156 -7.64 -13.16 8.72
CA THR A 156 -6.97 -12.27 9.69
C THR A 156 -6.28 -11.07 9.04
N CYS A 157 -6.20 -11.05 7.68
CA CYS A 157 -5.48 -10.06 6.88
C CYS A 157 -5.85 -8.60 7.28
N PRO A 158 -4.85 -7.74 7.51
CA PRO A 158 -3.41 -7.84 7.20
C PRO A 158 -2.55 -8.56 8.25
N GLY A 159 -3.12 -9.49 9.00
CA GLY A 159 -2.48 -10.30 10.02
C GLY A 159 -3.02 -10.01 11.43
N SER A 160 -3.19 -11.07 12.22
CA SER A 160 -3.78 -11.00 13.56
C SER A 160 -2.97 -10.15 14.55
N LYS A 161 -1.67 -9.97 14.30
CA LYS A 161 -0.78 -9.15 15.13
C LYS A 161 -0.82 -7.65 14.75
N VAL A 162 -1.46 -7.28 13.63
CA VAL A 162 -1.58 -5.87 13.21
C VAL A 162 -2.80 -5.26 13.90
N ASP A 163 -2.57 -4.42 14.87
CA ASP A 163 -3.60 -3.62 15.54
C ASP A 163 -3.97 -2.40 14.70
N LYS A 164 -5.26 -2.10 14.55
CA LYS A 164 -5.74 -1.03 13.67
C LYS A 164 -5.42 0.35 14.21
N GLU A 165 -5.62 0.57 15.50
CA GLU A 165 -5.32 1.87 16.13
C GLU A 165 -3.82 2.18 16.09
N TRP A 166 -3.00 1.16 16.32
CA TRP A 166 -1.56 1.30 16.16
C TRP A 166 -1.19 1.62 14.70
N PHE A 167 -1.78 0.96 13.71
CA PHE A 167 -1.49 1.24 12.30
C PHE A 167 -1.92 2.66 11.91
N LEU A 168 -3.09 3.13 12.37
CA LEU A 168 -3.53 4.51 12.21
C LEU A 168 -2.55 5.50 12.87
N SER A 169 -1.99 5.16 14.03
CA SER A 169 -0.97 6.00 14.67
C SER A 169 0.32 6.10 13.85
N LEU A 170 0.70 5.05 13.10
CA LEU A 170 1.83 5.13 12.18
C LEU A 170 1.56 6.13 11.05
N ILE A 171 0.37 6.12 10.45
CA ILE A 171 0.00 7.07 9.38
C ILE A 171 0.14 8.51 9.89
N ASN A 172 -0.48 8.83 11.01
CA ASN A 172 -0.46 10.17 11.59
C ASN A 172 0.96 10.63 11.99
N ASN A 173 1.83 9.71 12.42
CA ASN A 173 3.22 10.02 12.76
C ASN A 173 4.08 10.22 11.49
N CYS A 174 3.89 9.41 10.45
CA CYS A 174 4.58 9.56 9.18
C CYS A 174 4.26 10.91 8.52
N GLU A 175 3.02 11.38 8.56
CA GLU A 175 2.63 12.71 8.07
C GLU A 175 3.39 13.83 8.79
N SER A 176 3.60 13.71 10.12
CA SER A 176 4.35 14.70 10.89
C SER A 176 5.84 14.72 10.56
N GLU A 177 6.45 13.57 10.28
CA GLU A 177 7.86 13.46 9.90
C GLU A 177 8.10 13.96 8.47
N LEU A 178 7.24 13.60 7.51
CA LEU A 178 7.32 14.09 6.13
C LEU A 178 7.16 15.61 6.04
N THR A 179 6.23 16.20 6.80
CA THR A 179 6.06 17.65 6.81
C THR A 179 7.28 18.39 7.37
N LEU A 180 8.07 17.77 8.23
CA LEU A 180 9.34 18.32 8.71
C LEU A 180 10.45 18.25 7.66
N ASP A 181 10.65 17.07 7.04
CA ASP A 181 11.68 16.89 6.00
C ASP A 181 11.36 17.68 4.73
N GLN A 182 10.11 17.70 4.29
CA GLN A 182 9.67 18.54 3.17
C GLN A 182 9.80 20.03 3.49
N ARG A 183 9.64 20.46 4.74
CA ARG A 183 9.89 21.85 5.16
C ARG A 183 11.38 22.18 5.10
N VAL A 184 12.25 21.26 5.50
CA VAL A 184 13.70 21.42 5.42
C VAL A 184 14.13 21.55 3.98
N GLU A 185 13.72 20.64 3.10
CA GLU A 185 14.05 20.64 1.66
C GLU A 185 13.50 21.89 0.95
N LYS A 186 12.28 22.34 1.26
CA LYS A 186 11.74 23.61 0.77
C LYS A 186 12.52 24.82 1.26
N ILE A 187 13.03 24.80 2.49
CA ILE A 187 13.86 25.85 3.08
C ILE A 187 15.24 25.87 2.39
N GLU A 188 15.86 24.71 2.17
CA GLU A 188 17.16 24.59 1.49
C GLU A 188 17.09 25.08 0.05
N VAL A 189 16.07 24.66 -0.71
CA VAL A 189 15.81 25.15 -2.08
C VAL A 189 15.54 26.65 -2.12
N HIS A 190 14.85 27.20 -1.11
CA HIS A 190 14.55 28.65 -1.06
C HIS A 190 15.78 29.49 -0.63
N LEU A 191 16.70 28.91 0.12
CA LEU A 191 17.95 29.55 0.55
C LEU A 191 19.11 29.31 -0.44
N GLY A 192 18.92 28.48 -1.45
CA GLY A 192 19.95 28.19 -2.46
C GLY A 192 21.15 27.42 -1.89
N LEU A 193 20.91 26.57 -0.88
CA LEU A 193 21.91 25.70 -0.26
C LEU A 193 21.98 24.36 -0.94
#